data_b594587b86213e238be3f89443181ea4
#
_entry.id   b594587b86213e238be3f89443181ea4
#
_cell.length_a   1.000
_cell.length_b   1.000
_cell.length_c   1.000
_cell.angle_alpha   90.00
_cell.angle_beta   90.00
_cell.angle_gamma   90.00
#
_symmetry.space_group_name_H-M   'P 1'
#
loop_
_entity.id
_entity.type
_entity.pdbx_description
1 polymer ?
#
loop_
_entity_poly.entity_id
_entity_poly.type
_entity_poly.pdbx_seq_one_letter_code
_entity_poly.pdbx_strand_id
1 'polypeptide(L)'
;MMGKYEDFTGDLAVIGSDEVFSLEIGVNPFLYGNGLKAKHIISYAGCFGPTTYEEVVKQGQQKMISAGLHQMDAVSVRDQNSMDTVKKTAGIDATLVCDPVILYGYEKEMKSFVPPMKDYILIYSYDKNLNDEAEYNHIKKYAEKHNLKIVSVGYYHKWCKSIDASPFELLGWIKNAKLVVTDTFHGSVMSIVCNTPAVVKLRGNQNKLRFLLSEYGLLDRTISDFSEMETVANRCVDFNAVNAAIKERRKASMRFLDDALANCQ
;
A
#
# COMPACT_ATOMS: atom_id res chain seq x y z
N MET A 1 -7.78 26.17 -1.27
CA MET A 1 -9.13 26.51 -0.84
C MET A 1 -9.74 25.24 -0.24
N MET A 2 -9.86 25.15 1.08
CA MET A 2 -10.67 24.10 1.70
C MET A 2 -12.12 24.39 1.35
N GLY A 3 -12.76 23.53 0.56
CA GLY A 3 -14.20 23.60 0.35
C GLY A 3 -14.92 23.43 1.68
N LYS A 4 -16.02 24.14 1.87
CA LYS A 4 -16.88 23.97 3.04
C LYS A 4 -17.55 22.59 2.94
N TYR A 5 -17.11 21.64 3.77
CA TYR A 5 -17.74 20.32 3.92
C TYR A 5 -19.03 20.38 4.76
N GLU A 6 -19.54 21.58 5.04
CA GLU A 6 -20.62 21.83 6.00
C GLU A 6 -21.99 21.24 5.61
N ASP A 7 -22.19 20.92 4.33
CA ASP A 7 -23.50 20.50 3.81
C ASP A 7 -23.57 19.03 3.35
N PHE A 8 -22.52 18.24 3.54
CA PHE A 8 -22.54 16.82 3.16
C PHE A 8 -23.12 15.99 4.31
N THR A 9 -24.30 15.41 4.09
CA THR A 9 -24.93 14.42 4.98
C THR A 9 -25.02 13.09 4.26
N GLY A 10 -24.75 12.00 4.97
CA GLY A 10 -24.79 10.65 4.38
C GLY A 10 -25.29 9.62 5.38
N ASP A 11 -25.70 8.47 4.88
CA ASP A 11 -26.05 7.34 5.75
C ASP A 11 -24.77 6.68 6.30
N LEU A 12 -23.74 6.56 5.49
CA LEU A 12 -22.45 5.97 5.87
C LEU A 12 -21.28 6.81 5.36
N ALA A 13 -20.30 7.06 6.24
CA ALA A 13 -18.98 7.56 5.89
C ALA A 13 -17.94 6.45 6.08
N VAL A 14 -17.15 6.17 5.05
CA VAL A 14 -16.03 5.25 5.12
C VAL A 14 -14.73 6.05 5.02
N ILE A 15 -13.94 6.02 6.09
CA ILE A 15 -12.65 6.71 6.17
C ILE A 15 -11.54 5.71 5.87
N GLY A 16 -10.70 6.01 4.92
CA GLY A 16 -9.57 5.17 4.54
C GLY A 16 -9.47 5.05 3.04
N SER A 17 -8.59 4.37 2.52
CA SER A 17 -7.41 3.74 3.12
C SER A 17 -6.20 4.70 3.05
N ASP A 18 -4.99 4.15 2.91
CA ASP A 18 -3.75 4.91 2.88
C ASP A 18 -3.43 5.63 4.21
N GLU A 19 -2.48 6.56 4.20
CA GLU A 19 -1.97 7.23 5.40
C GLU A 19 -2.91 8.34 5.92
N VAL A 20 -4.22 8.09 5.88
CA VAL A 20 -5.25 9.07 6.29
C VAL A 20 -5.14 9.47 7.76
N PHE A 21 -4.54 8.64 8.60
CA PHE A 21 -4.29 8.91 10.02
C PHE A 21 -2.89 9.47 10.31
N SER A 22 -2.07 9.68 9.26
CA SER A 22 -0.72 10.20 9.44
C SER A 22 -0.73 11.68 9.78
N LEU A 23 0.06 12.07 10.80
CA LEU A 23 0.26 13.47 11.13
C LEU A 23 1.22 14.20 10.16
N GLU A 24 1.96 13.44 9.33
CA GLU A 24 2.87 14.04 8.34
C GLU A 24 2.14 14.71 7.18
N ILE A 25 0.93 14.26 6.86
CA ILE A 25 0.09 14.88 5.80
C ILE A 25 -0.71 16.08 6.32
N GLY A 26 -0.52 16.43 7.59
CA GLY A 26 -1.27 17.49 8.29
C GLY A 26 -2.45 16.94 9.09
N VAL A 27 -2.87 17.70 10.09
CA VAL A 27 -3.97 17.31 10.99
C VAL A 27 -5.30 17.73 10.36
N ASN A 28 -6.11 16.73 10.00
CA ASN A 28 -7.48 16.96 9.54
C ASN A 28 -8.47 16.16 10.43
N PRO A 29 -9.23 16.82 11.30
CA PRO A 29 -10.16 16.15 12.21
C PRO A 29 -11.18 15.22 11.52
N PHE A 30 -11.63 15.54 10.30
CA PHE A 30 -12.58 14.72 9.55
C PHE A 30 -12.02 13.31 9.22
N LEU A 31 -10.71 13.19 8.99
CA LEU A 31 -10.07 11.90 8.72
C LEU A 31 -10.04 10.98 9.94
N TYR A 32 -10.28 11.52 11.12
CA TYR A 32 -10.44 10.74 12.36
C TYR A 32 -11.91 10.58 12.78
N GLY A 33 -12.87 11.06 11.95
CA GLY A 33 -14.30 10.97 12.24
C GLY A 33 -14.92 12.21 12.87
N ASN A 34 -14.12 13.18 13.33
CA ASN A 34 -14.64 14.37 14.00
C ASN A 34 -15.40 15.30 13.03
N GLY A 35 -16.64 15.62 13.35
CA GLY A 35 -17.43 16.59 12.60
C GLY A 35 -18.04 16.08 11.29
N LEU A 36 -17.95 14.80 11.00
CA LEU A 36 -18.66 14.19 9.89
C LEU A 36 -20.18 14.14 10.18
N LYS A 37 -20.99 14.51 9.19
CA LYS A 37 -22.45 14.45 9.27
C LYS A 37 -22.97 13.17 8.58
N ALA A 38 -22.57 12.01 9.09
CA ALA A 38 -23.07 10.71 8.66
C ALA A 38 -23.75 10.00 9.84
N LYS A 39 -24.76 9.17 9.56
CA LYS A 39 -25.41 8.36 10.59
C LYS A 39 -24.45 7.33 11.17
N HIS A 40 -23.66 6.74 10.27
CA HIS A 40 -22.63 5.72 10.60
C HIS A 40 -21.28 6.15 10.05
N ILE A 41 -20.23 5.87 10.81
CA ILE A 41 -18.85 6.15 10.43
C ILE A 41 -18.03 4.91 10.68
N ILE A 42 -17.31 4.44 9.67
CA ILE A 42 -16.33 3.36 9.83
C ILE A 42 -14.99 3.75 9.24
N SER A 43 -13.89 3.14 9.68
CA SER A 43 -12.64 3.18 8.92
C SER A 43 -12.39 1.85 8.23
N TYR A 44 -11.88 1.90 6.99
CA TYR A 44 -11.38 0.73 6.30
C TYR A 44 -9.91 0.89 5.90
N ALA A 45 -9.06 -0.01 6.44
CA ALA A 45 -7.63 -0.03 6.15
C ALA A 45 -6.92 1.32 6.42
N GLY A 46 -7.38 2.10 7.40
CA GLY A 46 -6.73 3.34 7.79
C GLY A 46 -5.28 3.10 8.24
N CYS A 47 -4.40 4.05 7.98
CA CYS A 47 -2.98 3.88 8.26
C CYS A 47 -2.40 5.16 8.88
N PHE A 48 -1.65 5.00 9.97
CA PHE A 48 -0.88 6.07 10.59
C PHE A 48 0.46 6.34 9.87
N GLY A 49 0.83 5.50 8.88
CA GLY A 49 2.10 5.64 8.19
C GLY A 49 3.28 5.56 9.16
N PRO A 50 4.19 6.55 9.12
CA PRO A 50 5.31 6.61 10.07
C PRO A 50 4.92 7.19 11.43
N THR A 51 3.73 7.79 11.58
CA THR A 51 3.27 8.36 12.85
C THR A 51 3.09 7.28 13.89
N THR A 52 3.80 7.38 15.01
CA THR A 52 3.66 6.49 16.16
C THR A 52 2.80 7.14 17.26
N TYR A 53 2.42 6.35 18.28
CA TYR A 53 1.74 6.90 19.46
C TYR A 53 2.55 8.01 20.15
N GLU A 54 3.86 7.84 20.23
CA GLU A 54 4.76 8.82 20.84
C GLU A 54 4.72 10.15 20.08
N GLU A 55 4.64 10.09 18.73
CA GLU A 55 4.49 11.28 17.91
C GLU A 55 3.11 11.93 18.06
N VAL A 56 2.04 11.15 18.19
CA VAL A 56 0.68 11.62 18.51
C VAL A 56 0.68 12.42 19.83
N VAL A 57 1.33 11.90 20.87
CA VAL A 57 1.44 12.57 22.17
C VAL A 57 2.29 13.83 22.07
N LYS A 58 3.45 13.77 21.43
CA LYS A 58 4.36 14.89 21.23
C LYS A 58 3.71 16.07 20.51
N GLN A 59 2.86 15.79 19.52
CA GLN A 59 2.11 16.82 18.79
C GLN A 59 0.81 17.23 19.49
N GLY A 60 0.49 16.69 20.66
CA GLY A 60 -0.69 17.05 21.43
C GLY A 60 -2.03 16.64 20.79
N GLN A 61 -2.02 15.66 19.87
CA GLN A 61 -3.21 15.28 19.08
C GLN A 61 -4.03 14.15 19.70
N GLN A 62 -3.58 13.58 20.81
CA GLN A 62 -4.20 12.38 21.42
C GLN A 62 -5.70 12.56 21.68
N LYS A 63 -6.10 13.68 22.30
CA LYS A 63 -7.52 13.93 22.64
C LYS A 63 -8.41 14.03 21.40
N MET A 64 -7.94 14.75 20.38
CA MET A 64 -8.69 14.96 19.14
C MET A 64 -8.84 13.64 18.38
N ILE A 65 -7.75 12.87 18.22
CA ILE A 65 -7.76 11.57 17.53
C ILE A 65 -8.65 10.58 18.30
N SER A 66 -8.46 10.48 19.63
CA SER A 66 -9.30 9.60 20.46
C SER A 66 -10.79 9.93 20.36
N ALA A 67 -11.15 11.21 20.43
CA ALA A 67 -12.54 11.64 20.32
C ALA A 67 -13.16 11.26 18.96
N GLY A 68 -12.39 11.38 17.88
CA GLY A 68 -12.87 11.02 16.55
C GLY A 68 -13.01 9.50 16.36
N LEU A 69 -12.01 8.73 16.77
CA LEU A 69 -12.07 7.27 16.68
C LEU A 69 -13.25 6.68 17.48
N HIS A 70 -13.64 7.29 18.61
CA HIS A 70 -14.82 6.88 19.38
C HIS A 70 -16.16 7.24 18.72
N GLN A 71 -16.18 8.07 17.68
CA GLN A 71 -17.38 8.35 16.87
C GLN A 71 -17.59 7.31 15.77
N MET A 72 -16.59 6.43 15.52
CA MET A 72 -16.71 5.39 14.52
C MET A 72 -17.41 4.16 15.09
N ASP A 73 -18.36 3.61 14.35
CA ASP A 73 -19.04 2.35 14.68
C ASP A 73 -18.08 1.14 14.59
N ALA A 74 -17.10 1.21 13.68
CA ALA A 74 -16.06 0.20 13.52
C ALA A 74 -14.74 0.80 13.03
N VAL A 75 -13.63 0.37 13.62
CA VAL A 75 -12.29 0.84 13.27
C VAL A 75 -11.45 -0.30 12.72
N SER A 76 -10.99 -0.15 11.48
CA SER A 76 -10.00 -1.06 10.92
C SER A 76 -8.78 -0.35 10.34
N VAL A 77 -7.65 -1.03 10.40
CA VAL A 77 -6.33 -0.55 9.97
C VAL A 77 -5.61 -1.63 9.17
N ARG A 78 -4.57 -1.25 8.43
CA ARG A 78 -3.84 -2.19 7.55
C ARG A 78 -2.45 -2.61 8.01
N ASP A 79 -1.98 -2.13 9.17
CA ASP A 79 -0.65 -2.46 9.68
C ASP A 79 -0.58 -2.43 11.21
N GLN A 80 0.47 -3.06 11.77
CA GLN A 80 0.66 -3.20 13.19
C GLN A 80 0.89 -1.88 13.90
N ASN A 81 1.67 -0.96 13.32
CA ASN A 81 1.89 0.36 13.91
C ASN A 81 0.57 1.10 14.11
N SER A 82 -0.33 1.01 13.14
CA SER A 82 -1.66 1.62 13.20
C SER A 82 -2.55 0.97 14.25
N MET A 83 -2.51 -0.36 14.40
CA MET A 83 -3.21 -1.07 15.49
C MET A 83 -2.75 -0.58 16.86
N ASP A 84 -1.44 -0.56 17.09
CA ASP A 84 -0.83 -0.15 18.35
C ASP A 84 -1.15 1.32 18.67
N THR A 85 -1.10 2.18 17.66
CA THR A 85 -1.38 3.61 17.81
C THR A 85 -2.84 3.85 18.15
N VAL A 86 -3.80 3.20 17.48
CA VAL A 86 -5.24 3.26 17.83
C VAL A 86 -5.46 2.77 19.26
N LYS A 87 -4.88 1.62 19.61
CA LYS A 87 -5.04 1.04 20.97
C LYS A 87 -4.51 1.95 22.07
N LYS A 88 -3.29 2.49 21.90
CA LYS A 88 -2.67 3.38 22.88
C LYS A 88 -3.35 4.74 22.96
N THR A 89 -3.88 5.26 21.83
CA THR A 89 -4.49 6.58 21.75
C THR A 89 -5.92 6.59 22.25
N ALA A 90 -6.72 5.59 21.88
CA ALA A 90 -8.16 5.55 22.14
C ALA A 90 -8.64 4.35 22.96
N GLY A 91 -7.79 3.38 23.25
CA GLY A 91 -8.19 2.15 23.94
C GLY A 91 -8.99 1.17 23.07
N ILE A 92 -9.18 1.47 21.78
CA ILE A 92 -9.97 0.67 20.84
C ILE A 92 -9.12 -0.48 20.29
N ASP A 93 -9.69 -1.66 20.18
CA ASP A 93 -9.12 -2.81 19.49
C ASP A 93 -9.52 -2.74 18.01
N ALA A 94 -8.67 -2.11 17.19
CA ALA A 94 -8.92 -2.00 15.76
C ALA A 94 -8.76 -3.36 15.06
N THR A 95 -9.58 -3.63 14.04
CA THR A 95 -9.46 -4.84 13.23
C THR A 95 -8.40 -4.67 12.16
N LEU A 96 -7.49 -5.64 12.04
CA LEU A 96 -6.50 -5.69 10.98
C LEU A 96 -7.13 -6.23 9.70
N VAL A 97 -7.16 -5.41 8.64
CA VAL A 97 -7.70 -5.75 7.32
C VAL A 97 -6.64 -5.59 6.23
N CYS A 98 -6.84 -6.19 5.06
CA CYS A 98 -5.93 -6.00 3.95
C CYS A 98 -6.19 -4.68 3.22
N ASP A 99 -5.18 -4.23 2.49
CA ASP A 99 -5.28 -3.08 1.59
C ASP A 99 -6.42 -3.29 0.56
N PRO A 100 -7.21 -2.24 0.21
CA PRO A 100 -8.33 -2.36 -0.73
C PRO A 100 -7.93 -2.90 -2.11
N VAL A 101 -6.70 -2.68 -2.56
CA VAL A 101 -6.19 -3.26 -3.82
C VAL A 101 -6.10 -4.79 -3.70
N ILE A 102 -5.65 -5.29 -2.55
CA ILE A 102 -5.65 -6.73 -2.27
C ILE A 102 -7.08 -7.25 -2.11
N LEU A 103 -7.94 -6.51 -1.42
CA LEU A 103 -9.33 -6.92 -1.19
C LEU A 103 -10.08 -7.15 -2.52
N TYR A 104 -10.06 -6.17 -3.41
CA TYR A 104 -10.75 -6.24 -4.70
C TYR A 104 -10.07 -7.18 -5.69
N GLY A 105 -8.72 -7.11 -5.79
CA GLY A 105 -7.88 -8.01 -6.57
C GLY A 105 -7.73 -7.70 -8.05
N TYR A 106 -8.58 -6.90 -8.64
CA TYR A 106 -8.48 -6.40 -10.03
C TYR A 106 -8.25 -7.47 -11.10
N GLU A 107 -8.80 -8.69 -10.93
CA GLU A 107 -8.54 -9.81 -11.84
C GLU A 107 -9.01 -9.57 -13.28
N LYS A 108 -10.08 -8.81 -13.46
CA LYS A 108 -10.60 -8.44 -14.78
C LYS A 108 -9.76 -7.34 -15.40
N GLU A 109 -9.46 -6.30 -14.63
CA GLU A 109 -8.76 -5.11 -15.06
C GLU A 109 -7.31 -5.43 -15.47
N MET A 110 -6.60 -6.25 -14.70
CA MET A 110 -5.21 -6.65 -15.05
C MET A 110 -5.11 -7.49 -16.32
N LYS A 111 -6.23 -8.06 -16.79
CA LYS A 111 -6.31 -8.82 -18.06
C LYS A 111 -6.77 -7.95 -19.24
N SER A 112 -7.32 -6.77 -18.98
CA SER A 112 -7.88 -5.89 -20.01
C SER A 112 -6.82 -5.23 -20.89
N PHE A 113 -5.57 -5.17 -20.43
CA PHE A 113 -4.45 -4.57 -21.15
C PHE A 113 -3.26 -5.52 -21.20
N VAL A 114 -2.72 -5.71 -22.40
CA VAL A 114 -1.48 -6.45 -22.63
C VAL A 114 -0.45 -5.50 -23.20
N PRO A 115 0.71 -5.31 -22.54
CA PRO A 115 1.76 -4.44 -23.03
C PRO A 115 2.25 -4.82 -24.44
N PRO A 116 2.60 -3.84 -25.29
CA PRO A 116 3.12 -4.09 -26.63
C PRO A 116 4.58 -4.59 -26.64
N MET A 117 5.10 -4.98 -25.49
CA MET A 117 6.45 -5.55 -25.34
C MET A 117 6.46 -6.71 -24.35
N LYS A 118 7.47 -7.55 -24.50
CA LYS A 118 7.74 -8.70 -23.61
C LYS A 118 9.17 -8.58 -23.07
N ASP A 119 9.48 -9.46 -22.11
CA ASP A 119 10.82 -9.63 -21.55
C ASP A 119 11.40 -8.31 -21.02
N TYR A 120 10.76 -7.77 -19.98
CA TYR A 120 11.17 -6.50 -19.36
C TYR A 120 11.14 -6.56 -17.83
N ILE A 121 11.98 -5.70 -17.26
CA ILE A 121 11.91 -5.28 -15.86
C ILE A 121 11.07 -4.01 -15.80
N LEU A 122 10.11 -3.97 -14.88
CA LEU A 122 9.31 -2.80 -14.62
C LEU A 122 9.83 -2.06 -13.39
N ILE A 123 10.10 -0.78 -13.53
CA ILE A 123 10.44 0.12 -12.45
C ILE A 123 9.17 0.84 -11.99
N TYR A 124 8.83 0.71 -10.71
CA TYR A 124 7.76 1.48 -10.09
C TYR A 124 8.29 2.13 -8.80
N SER A 125 8.84 3.31 -8.95
CA SER A 125 9.51 4.07 -7.91
C SER A 125 9.32 5.57 -8.15
N TYR A 126 9.22 6.36 -7.08
CA TYR A 126 9.05 7.82 -7.22
C TYR A 126 10.17 8.46 -8.03
N ASP A 127 9.86 9.53 -8.79
CA ASP A 127 10.81 10.25 -9.66
C ASP A 127 12.10 10.68 -8.97
N LYS A 128 12.02 10.98 -7.66
CA LYS A 128 13.18 11.37 -6.84
C LYS A 128 14.09 10.22 -6.43
N ASN A 129 13.61 8.98 -6.55
CA ASN A 129 14.33 7.77 -6.15
C ASN A 129 14.94 7.09 -7.40
N LEU A 130 15.86 6.14 -7.20
CA LEU A 130 16.51 5.38 -8.27
C LEU A 130 17.19 6.26 -9.36
N ASN A 131 17.69 7.43 -8.97
CA ASN A 131 18.43 8.33 -9.83
C ASN A 131 19.96 8.27 -9.61
N ASP A 132 20.41 7.55 -8.59
CA ASP A 132 21.81 7.28 -8.34
C ASP A 132 22.32 6.21 -9.33
N GLU A 133 23.37 6.55 -10.04
CA GLU A 133 24.00 5.65 -11.02
C GLU A 133 24.50 4.37 -10.37
N ALA A 134 24.99 4.43 -9.13
CA ALA A 134 25.40 3.26 -8.39
C ALA A 134 24.21 2.28 -8.18
N GLU A 135 23.02 2.78 -7.92
CA GLU A 135 21.81 1.96 -7.75
C GLU A 135 21.33 1.37 -9.09
N TYR A 136 21.07 2.23 -10.11
CA TYR A 136 20.45 1.75 -11.35
C TYR A 136 21.40 0.93 -12.24
N ASN A 137 22.73 1.03 -12.07
CA ASN A 137 23.67 0.18 -12.81
C ASN A 137 23.55 -1.30 -12.42
N HIS A 138 23.15 -1.63 -11.20
CA HIS A 138 22.85 -3.02 -10.83
C HIS A 138 21.63 -3.54 -11.59
N ILE A 139 20.61 -2.70 -11.78
CA ILE A 139 19.41 -3.05 -12.56
C ILE A 139 19.78 -3.26 -14.03
N LYS A 140 20.58 -2.35 -14.62
CA LYS A 140 21.06 -2.47 -16.00
C LYS A 140 21.89 -3.75 -16.23
N LYS A 141 22.85 -4.04 -15.35
CA LYS A 141 23.68 -5.26 -15.44
C LYS A 141 22.81 -6.52 -15.37
N TYR A 142 21.83 -6.56 -14.48
CA TYR A 142 20.90 -7.69 -14.38
C TYR A 142 20.06 -7.82 -15.67
N ALA A 143 19.54 -6.71 -16.19
CA ALA A 143 18.76 -6.70 -17.42
C ALA A 143 19.58 -7.19 -18.64
N GLU A 144 20.82 -6.72 -18.80
CA GLU A 144 21.73 -7.16 -19.84
C GLU A 144 22.02 -8.66 -19.75
N LYS A 145 22.36 -9.15 -18.56
CA LYS A 145 22.63 -10.58 -18.32
C LYS A 145 21.47 -11.49 -18.69
N HIS A 146 20.23 -11.02 -18.48
CA HIS A 146 19.00 -11.79 -18.71
C HIS A 146 18.29 -11.42 -20.01
N ASN A 147 18.89 -10.56 -20.85
CA ASN A 147 18.30 -10.06 -22.11
C ASN A 147 16.92 -9.43 -21.91
N LEU A 148 16.78 -8.59 -20.86
CA LEU A 148 15.54 -7.91 -20.49
C LEU A 148 15.61 -6.43 -20.86
N LYS A 149 14.50 -5.85 -21.28
CA LYS A 149 14.32 -4.41 -21.41
C LYS A 149 14.03 -3.80 -20.03
N ILE A 150 14.25 -2.50 -19.91
CA ILE A 150 13.88 -1.77 -18.67
C ILE A 150 12.89 -0.69 -19.04
N VAL A 151 11.76 -0.66 -18.32
CA VAL A 151 10.73 0.36 -18.48
C VAL A 151 10.30 0.88 -17.09
N SER A 152 10.09 2.18 -16.98
CA SER A 152 9.42 2.80 -15.86
C SER A 152 7.98 3.11 -16.24
N VAL A 153 7.02 2.81 -15.40
CA VAL A 153 5.60 3.06 -15.65
C VAL A 153 5.02 3.91 -14.53
N GLY A 154 4.36 5.01 -14.89
CA GLY A 154 3.75 5.94 -13.95
C GLY A 154 4.71 6.95 -13.30
N TYR A 155 6.03 6.78 -13.44
CA TYR A 155 7.07 7.67 -12.95
C TYR A 155 8.17 7.86 -13.98
N TYR A 156 8.82 9.02 -13.94
CA TYR A 156 9.85 9.39 -14.92
C TYR A 156 11.26 9.13 -14.39
N HIS A 157 12.02 8.30 -15.12
CA HIS A 157 13.44 8.04 -14.85
C HIS A 157 14.27 8.25 -16.12
N LYS A 158 15.22 9.20 -16.09
CA LYS A 158 16.06 9.57 -17.24
C LYS A 158 16.88 8.43 -17.85
N TRP A 159 17.16 7.41 -17.07
CA TRP A 159 18.06 6.32 -17.41
C TRP A 159 17.37 5.12 -18.07
N CYS A 160 16.04 5.11 -18.16
CA CYS A 160 15.27 4.07 -18.84
C CYS A 160 14.05 4.67 -19.58
N LYS A 161 13.37 3.86 -20.39
CA LYS A 161 12.15 4.28 -21.08
C LYS A 161 11.02 4.45 -20.06
N SER A 162 10.50 5.67 -19.96
CA SER A 162 9.31 5.96 -19.14
C SER A 162 8.04 5.90 -20.01
N ILE A 163 6.99 5.35 -19.43
CA ILE A 163 5.70 5.09 -20.09
C ILE A 163 4.60 5.66 -19.22
N ASP A 164 3.77 6.49 -19.81
CA ASP A 164 2.51 6.90 -19.18
C ASP A 164 1.49 5.78 -19.34
N ALA A 165 0.77 5.50 -18.26
CA ALA A 165 -0.24 4.45 -18.22
C ALA A 165 -1.39 4.86 -17.30
N SER A 166 -2.60 4.53 -17.69
CA SER A 166 -3.73 4.58 -16.77
C SER A 166 -3.55 3.55 -15.63
N PRO A 167 -4.28 3.68 -14.52
CA PRO A 167 -4.16 2.72 -13.40
C PRO A 167 -4.38 1.25 -13.81
N PHE A 168 -5.29 1.00 -14.74
CA PHE A 168 -5.55 -0.37 -15.20
C PHE A 168 -4.49 -0.89 -16.18
N GLU A 169 -3.95 -0.02 -17.02
CA GLU A 169 -2.80 -0.37 -17.86
C GLU A 169 -1.56 -0.66 -17.01
N LEU A 170 -1.34 0.10 -15.92
CA LEU A 170 -0.26 -0.18 -14.98
C LEU A 170 -0.34 -1.60 -14.42
N LEU A 171 -1.53 -2.07 -14.03
CA LEU A 171 -1.71 -3.46 -13.59
C LEU A 171 -1.35 -4.47 -14.67
N GLY A 172 -1.73 -4.19 -15.94
CA GLY A 172 -1.32 -5.03 -17.07
C GLY A 172 0.20 -5.01 -17.31
N TRP A 173 0.84 -3.85 -17.16
CA TRP A 173 2.30 -3.74 -17.21
C TRP A 173 2.98 -4.56 -16.10
N ILE A 174 2.50 -4.46 -14.85
CA ILE A 174 3.04 -5.23 -13.73
C ILE A 174 2.83 -6.73 -13.97
N LYS A 175 1.63 -7.15 -14.36
CA LYS A 175 1.26 -8.55 -14.58
C LYS A 175 2.15 -9.26 -15.60
N ASN A 176 2.60 -8.55 -16.63
CA ASN A 176 3.39 -9.12 -17.72
C ASN A 176 4.90 -8.87 -17.58
N ALA A 177 5.35 -8.20 -16.51
CA ALA A 177 6.78 -8.00 -16.23
C ALA A 177 7.45 -9.31 -15.79
N LYS A 178 8.71 -9.50 -16.14
CA LYS A 178 9.54 -10.59 -15.61
C LYS A 178 9.96 -10.32 -14.16
N LEU A 179 10.13 -9.06 -13.82
CA LEU A 179 10.52 -8.59 -12.50
C LEU A 179 10.00 -7.17 -12.31
N VAL A 180 9.52 -6.85 -11.13
CA VAL A 180 9.26 -5.48 -10.68
C VAL A 180 10.39 -5.05 -9.75
N VAL A 181 10.88 -3.84 -9.92
CA VAL A 181 11.79 -3.18 -8.97
C VAL A 181 11.05 -1.98 -8.40
N THR A 182 10.85 -1.98 -7.10
CA THR A 182 10.08 -0.93 -6.42
C THR A 182 10.66 -0.59 -5.05
N ASP A 183 10.40 0.61 -4.58
CA ASP A 183 10.65 1.06 -3.19
C ASP A 183 9.36 1.63 -2.57
N THR A 184 8.21 1.34 -3.21
CA THR A 184 6.91 1.87 -2.80
C THR A 184 6.01 0.78 -2.21
N PHE A 185 5.12 1.20 -1.31
CA PHE A 185 4.11 0.31 -0.75
C PHE A 185 3.17 -0.22 -1.84
N HIS A 186 2.60 0.67 -2.67
CA HIS A 186 1.64 0.28 -3.70
C HIS A 186 2.28 -0.55 -4.83
N GLY A 187 3.55 -0.30 -5.17
CA GLY A 187 4.28 -1.17 -6.12
C GLY A 187 4.39 -2.60 -5.61
N SER A 188 4.62 -2.78 -4.31
CA SER A 188 4.64 -4.10 -3.67
C SER A 188 3.25 -4.74 -3.64
N VAL A 189 2.21 -3.99 -3.22
CA VAL A 189 0.81 -4.46 -3.21
C VAL A 189 0.38 -4.94 -4.59
N MET A 190 0.62 -4.14 -5.64
CA MET A 190 0.25 -4.48 -7.01
C MET A 190 1.04 -5.70 -7.52
N SER A 191 2.33 -5.83 -7.17
CA SER A 191 3.13 -7.00 -7.54
C SER A 191 2.59 -8.28 -6.88
N ILE A 192 2.16 -8.20 -5.61
CA ILE A 192 1.52 -9.31 -4.88
C ILE A 192 0.24 -9.74 -5.60
N VAL A 193 -0.67 -8.81 -5.88
CA VAL A 193 -1.96 -9.10 -6.53
C VAL A 193 -1.77 -9.65 -7.95
N CYS A 194 -0.79 -9.14 -8.68
CA CYS A 194 -0.48 -9.60 -10.03
C CYS A 194 0.30 -10.93 -10.07
N ASN A 195 0.75 -11.48 -8.94
CA ASN A 195 1.66 -12.62 -8.88
C ASN A 195 2.93 -12.39 -9.73
N THR A 196 3.52 -11.22 -9.61
CA THR A 196 4.73 -10.86 -10.33
C THR A 196 5.89 -10.76 -9.36
N PRO A 197 7.02 -11.45 -9.61
CA PRO A 197 8.19 -11.34 -8.75
C PRO A 197 8.63 -9.89 -8.60
N ALA A 198 8.98 -9.48 -7.37
CA ALA A 198 9.47 -8.14 -7.11
C ALA A 198 10.80 -8.18 -6.34
N VAL A 199 11.62 -7.17 -6.55
CA VAL A 199 12.72 -6.77 -5.66
C VAL A 199 12.32 -5.45 -5.03
N VAL A 200 12.27 -5.43 -3.71
CA VAL A 200 11.74 -4.30 -2.95
C VAL A 200 12.87 -3.62 -2.19
N LYS A 201 13.24 -2.41 -2.62
CA LYS A 201 14.25 -1.59 -1.93
C LYS A 201 13.65 -0.94 -0.69
N LEU A 202 14.21 -1.25 0.46
CA LEU A 202 13.82 -0.60 1.70
C LEU A 202 14.59 0.72 1.86
N ARG A 203 13.84 1.84 2.06
CA ARG A 203 14.39 3.19 2.29
C ARG A 203 13.85 3.74 3.61
N GLY A 204 14.72 4.09 4.53
CA GLY A 204 14.34 4.67 5.83
C GLY A 204 13.43 3.78 6.68
N ASN A 205 12.55 4.39 7.46
CA ASN A 205 11.58 3.66 8.28
C ASN A 205 10.41 3.18 7.43
N GLN A 206 10.40 1.90 7.09
CA GLN A 206 9.37 1.28 6.24
C GLN A 206 8.64 0.13 6.96
N ASN A 207 8.23 0.37 8.19
CA ASN A 207 7.53 -0.63 8.99
C ASN A 207 6.29 -1.19 8.27
N LYS A 208 5.48 -0.33 7.62
CA LYS A 208 4.30 -0.75 6.85
C LYS A 208 4.65 -1.66 5.68
N LEU A 209 5.77 -1.41 4.97
CA LEU A 209 6.18 -2.21 3.83
C LEU A 209 6.75 -3.57 4.28
N ARG A 210 7.55 -3.57 5.36
CA ARG A 210 8.02 -4.82 5.99
C ARG A 210 6.85 -5.64 6.51
N PHE A 211 5.88 -5.00 7.16
CA PHE A 211 4.68 -5.67 7.64
C PHE A 211 3.89 -6.30 6.48
N LEU A 212 3.61 -5.54 5.42
CA LEU A 212 2.96 -6.05 4.21
C LEU A 212 3.67 -7.30 3.69
N LEU A 213 4.98 -7.21 3.45
CA LEU A 213 5.74 -8.33 2.88
C LEU A 213 5.78 -9.54 3.82
N SER A 214 5.81 -9.34 5.14
CA SER A 214 5.77 -10.44 6.11
C SER A 214 4.45 -11.20 6.07
N GLU A 215 3.33 -10.48 5.90
CA GLU A 215 1.99 -11.06 5.83
C GLU A 215 1.80 -12.03 4.65
N TYR A 216 2.59 -11.82 3.58
CA TYR A 216 2.54 -12.64 2.37
C TYR A 216 3.78 -13.53 2.17
N GLY A 217 4.64 -13.65 3.20
CA GLY A 217 5.83 -14.49 3.15
C GLY A 217 6.91 -14.00 2.18
N LEU A 218 6.97 -12.69 1.93
CA LEU A 218 7.82 -12.06 0.90
C LEU A 218 8.94 -11.17 1.48
N LEU A 219 9.27 -11.29 2.77
CA LEU A 219 10.37 -10.51 3.36
C LEU A 219 11.72 -10.77 2.70
N ASP A 220 11.94 -11.95 2.17
CA ASP A 220 13.15 -12.33 1.45
C ASP A 220 13.29 -11.63 0.08
N ARG A 221 12.25 -10.90 -0.35
CA ARG A 221 12.25 -10.08 -1.57
C ARG A 221 12.79 -8.67 -1.34
N THR A 222 13.15 -8.34 -0.09
CA THR A 222 13.70 -7.02 0.26
C THR A 222 15.20 -6.95 0.05
N ILE A 223 15.67 -5.75 -0.33
CA ILE A 223 17.08 -5.40 -0.38
C ILE A 223 17.35 -4.13 0.44
N SER A 224 18.51 -4.09 1.09
CA SER A 224 19.05 -2.88 1.73
C SER A 224 19.99 -2.14 0.80
N ASP A 225 20.64 -2.87 -0.11
CA ASP A 225 21.55 -2.35 -1.13
C ASP A 225 21.33 -3.06 -2.47
N PHE A 226 21.50 -2.34 -3.59
CA PHE A 226 21.29 -2.91 -4.93
C PHE A 226 22.32 -3.97 -5.33
N SER A 227 23.44 -4.10 -4.63
CA SER A 227 24.37 -5.24 -4.79
C SER A 227 23.70 -6.60 -4.49
N GLU A 228 22.64 -6.60 -3.68
CA GLU A 228 21.84 -7.78 -3.35
C GLU A 228 20.82 -8.16 -4.45
N MET A 229 20.60 -7.27 -5.43
CA MET A 229 19.50 -7.39 -6.40
C MET A 229 19.50 -8.72 -7.14
N GLU A 230 20.64 -9.12 -7.69
CA GLU A 230 20.73 -10.37 -8.46
C GLU A 230 20.38 -11.59 -7.62
N THR A 231 20.91 -11.65 -6.40
CA THR A 231 20.62 -12.74 -5.46
C THR A 231 19.14 -12.83 -5.14
N VAL A 232 18.51 -11.69 -4.85
CA VAL A 232 17.09 -11.63 -4.49
C VAL A 232 16.20 -11.87 -5.71
N ALA A 233 16.52 -11.29 -6.86
CA ALA A 233 15.76 -11.47 -8.10
C ALA A 233 15.66 -12.93 -8.55
N ASN A 234 16.75 -13.69 -8.34
CA ASN A 234 16.84 -15.11 -8.74
C ASN A 234 16.17 -16.08 -7.76
N ARG A 235 15.69 -15.63 -6.61
CA ARG A 235 14.92 -16.49 -5.70
C ARG A 235 13.55 -16.79 -6.29
N CYS A 236 13.13 -18.05 -6.21
CA CYS A 236 11.78 -18.45 -6.58
C CYS A 236 10.76 -17.88 -5.58
N VAL A 237 9.60 -17.50 -6.07
CA VAL A 237 8.45 -17.09 -5.24
C VAL A 237 7.40 -18.19 -5.29
N ASP A 238 6.96 -18.66 -4.13
CA ASP A 238 5.82 -19.56 -4.03
C ASP A 238 4.51 -18.78 -4.09
N PHE A 239 4.03 -18.50 -5.28
CA PHE A 239 2.76 -17.80 -5.47
C PHE A 239 1.53 -18.62 -5.01
N ASN A 240 1.63 -19.91 -4.80
CA ASN A 240 0.53 -20.68 -4.20
C ASN A 240 0.37 -20.30 -2.73
N ALA A 241 1.47 -20.20 -1.98
CA ALA A 241 1.45 -19.73 -0.60
C ALA A 241 0.99 -18.26 -0.51
N VAL A 242 1.48 -17.38 -1.40
CA VAL A 242 1.03 -15.98 -1.47
C VAL A 242 -0.48 -15.89 -1.71
N ASN A 243 -1.00 -16.63 -2.69
CA ASN A 243 -2.44 -16.62 -3.00
C ASN A 243 -3.31 -17.20 -1.89
N ALA A 244 -2.81 -18.19 -1.15
CA ALA A 244 -3.48 -18.71 0.04
C ALA A 244 -3.59 -17.62 1.13
N ALA A 245 -2.51 -16.89 1.39
CA ALA A 245 -2.50 -15.77 2.33
C ALA A 245 -3.45 -14.64 1.89
N ILE A 246 -3.46 -14.27 0.59
CA ILE A 246 -4.41 -13.31 0.02
C ILE A 246 -5.85 -13.74 0.31
N LYS A 247 -6.18 -14.99 0.05
CA LYS A 247 -7.54 -15.52 0.26
C LYS A 247 -7.99 -15.40 1.72
N GLU A 248 -7.13 -15.76 2.66
CA GLU A 248 -7.46 -15.66 4.09
C GLU A 248 -7.61 -14.19 4.53
N ARG A 249 -6.73 -13.30 4.07
CA ARG A 249 -6.81 -11.87 4.37
C ARG A 249 -8.06 -11.22 3.78
N ARG A 250 -8.44 -11.56 2.56
CA ARG A 250 -9.70 -11.11 1.93
C ARG A 250 -10.90 -11.57 2.74
N LYS A 251 -10.94 -12.85 3.15
CA LYS A 251 -12.04 -13.40 3.94
C LYS A 251 -12.21 -12.66 5.27
N ALA A 252 -11.11 -12.38 5.99
CA ALA A 252 -11.15 -11.64 7.24
C ALA A 252 -11.63 -10.20 7.02
N SER A 253 -11.16 -9.54 5.96
CA SER A 253 -11.50 -8.17 5.62
C SER A 253 -12.95 -8.02 5.15
N MET A 254 -13.47 -8.98 4.38
CA MET A 254 -14.89 -9.01 3.99
C MET A 254 -15.79 -9.21 5.21
N ARG A 255 -15.42 -10.10 6.14
CA ARG A 255 -16.18 -10.27 7.39
C ARG A 255 -16.27 -8.97 8.17
N PHE A 256 -15.16 -8.23 8.31
CA PHE A 256 -15.18 -6.92 8.97
C PHE A 256 -16.20 -5.98 8.29
N LEU A 257 -16.22 -5.90 6.96
CA LEU A 257 -17.15 -5.05 6.22
C LEU A 257 -18.60 -5.52 6.40
N ASP A 258 -18.85 -6.82 6.31
CA ASP A 258 -20.18 -7.40 6.48
C ASP A 258 -20.72 -7.10 7.88
N ASP A 259 -19.92 -7.31 8.94
CA ASP A 259 -20.28 -7.02 10.33
C ASP A 259 -20.51 -5.51 10.55
N ALA A 260 -19.64 -4.65 10.02
CA ALA A 260 -19.77 -3.21 10.15
C ALA A 260 -21.04 -2.68 9.43
N LEU A 261 -21.32 -3.19 8.21
CA LEU A 261 -22.50 -2.77 7.44
C LEU A 261 -23.81 -3.32 8.01
N ALA A 262 -23.81 -4.51 8.63
CA ALA A 262 -24.98 -5.06 9.30
C ALA A 262 -25.42 -4.18 10.49
N ASN A 263 -24.49 -3.54 11.17
CA ASN A 263 -24.75 -2.60 12.26
C ASN A 263 -25.23 -1.23 11.78
N CYS A 264 -25.16 -0.95 10.47
CA CYS A 264 -25.63 0.30 9.86
C CYS A 264 -27.08 0.22 9.35
N GLN A 265 -27.77 -0.90 9.51
CA GLN A 265 -29.18 -1.09 9.14
C GLN A 265 -30.11 -0.79 10.32
#